data_3a4acc9c7ae6bb4d16386d6788c939f3
#
_entry.id   3a4acc9c7ae6bb4d16386d6788c939f3
#
_cell.length_a   1.000
_cell.length_b   1.000
_cell.length_c   1.000
_cell.angle_alpha   90.00
_cell.angle_beta   90.00
_cell.angle_gamma   90.00
#
_symmetry.space_group_name_H-M   'P 1'
#
loop_
_entity.id
_entity.type
_entity.pdbx_description
1 polymer ?
#
loop_
_entity_poly.entity_id
_entity_poly.type
_entity_poly.pdbx_seq_one_letter_code
_entity_poly.pdbx_strand_id
1 'polypeptide(L)'
;MQISNLQKQVDFIKEIDKIKYIQRKSRLFNSERRENDAEHSWHLAVMAIVLAEHSDKPIDLLKVLKMVLIHDIVEIDAGDTFFYSSTANHDNREEELKAANRIFGILPKEQAEELIEIWEEFEDAETDEAKFAKSLDRFEPLLQDAVNDGGSWAEFDVPYQNVYDMNKTIKNGSTTIWNYSESLIDESVEKGFLKKKRRGE
;
A
#
# COMPACT_ATOMS: atom_id res chain seq x y z
N MET A 1 -36.06 -16.66 0.55
CA MET A 1 -35.86 -15.98 1.85
C MET A 1 -34.91 -14.81 1.56
N GLN A 2 -35.30 -13.59 1.86
CA GLN A 2 -34.45 -12.42 1.60
C GLN A 2 -33.27 -12.44 2.59
N ILE A 3 -32.03 -12.44 2.10
CA ILE A 3 -30.83 -12.43 2.97
C ILE A 3 -30.82 -11.12 3.75
N SER A 4 -30.69 -11.17 5.08
CA SER A 4 -30.63 -9.99 5.93
C SER A 4 -29.34 -9.19 5.68
N ASN A 5 -29.34 -7.89 5.95
CA ASN A 5 -28.14 -7.06 5.86
C ASN A 5 -27.02 -7.63 6.78
N LEU A 6 -27.37 -8.07 7.97
CA LEU A 6 -26.41 -8.71 8.88
C LEU A 6 -25.76 -9.95 8.25
N GLN A 7 -26.53 -10.79 7.56
CA GLN A 7 -25.97 -11.98 6.92
C GLN A 7 -24.95 -11.58 5.83
N LYS A 8 -25.27 -10.60 5.00
CA LYS A 8 -24.34 -10.06 3.97
C LYS A 8 -23.06 -9.52 4.60
N GLN A 9 -23.19 -8.75 5.69
CA GLN A 9 -22.04 -8.20 6.41
C GLN A 9 -21.16 -9.31 7.00
N VAL A 10 -21.77 -10.35 7.58
CA VAL A 10 -21.04 -11.53 8.10
C VAL A 10 -20.34 -12.28 6.95
N ASP A 11 -20.98 -12.43 5.81
CA ASP A 11 -20.39 -13.12 4.67
C ASP A 11 -19.21 -12.31 4.10
N PHE A 12 -19.30 -10.98 4.06
CA PHE A 12 -18.18 -10.10 3.74
C PHE A 12 -17.02 -10.23 4.73
N ILE A 13 -17.31 -10.23 6.05
CA ILE A 13 -16.27 -10.42 7.09
C ILE A 13 -15.54 -11.76 6.92
N LYS A 14 -16.24 -12.82 6.53
CA LYS A 14 -15.60 -14.11 6.24
C LYS A 14 -14.76 -14.06 4.96
N GLU A 15 -15.24 -13.35 3.95
CA GLU A 15 -14.51 -13.23 2.67
C GLU A 15 -13.18 -12.53 2.85
N ILE A 16 -13.16 -11.40 3.57
CA ILE A 16 -11.94 -10.61 3.78
C ILE A 16 -10.91 -11.31 4.69
N ASP A 17 -11.26 -12.39 5.38
CA ASP A 17 -10.28 -13.21 6.12
C ASP A 17 -9.17 -13.75 5.20
N LYS A 18 -9.46 -13.91 3.91
CA LYS A 18 -8.53 -14.40 2.91
C LYS A 18 -7.32 -13.49 2.69
N ILE A 19 -7.43 -12.20 2.96
CA ILE A 19 -6.33 -11.24 2.80
C ILE A 19 -5.11 -11.62 3.66
N LYS A 20 -5.32 -12.34 4.75
CA LYS A 20 -4.25 -12.85 5.62
C LYS A 20 -3.33 -13.87 4.95
N TYR A 21 -3.74 -14.42 3.82
CA TYR A 21 -2.96 -15.41 3.05
C TYR A 21 -2.20 -14.79 1.87
N ILE A 22 -2.44 -13.51 1.55
CA ILE A 22 -1.73 -12.79 0.51
C ILE A 22 -0.39 -12.32 1.07
N GLN A 23 0.71 -12.74 0.45
CA GLN A 23 2.06 -12.46 0.94
C GLN A 23 2.73 -11.40 0.07
N ARG A 24 3.16 -10.32 0.70
CA ARG A 24 3.95 -9.25 0.08
C ARG A 24 5.41 -9.69 -0.16
N LYS A 25 6.14 -8.96 -0.98
CA LYS A 25 7.58 -9.18 -1.16
C LYS A 25 8.43 -8.52 -0.06
N SER A 26 7.89 -7.55 0.64
CA SER A 26 8.51 -6.92 1.79
C SER A 26 8.56 -7.88 2.99
N ARG A 27 9.52 -7.61 3.91
CA ARG A 27 9.71 -8.39 5.13
C ARG A 27 9.41 -7.53 6.35
N LEU A 28 8.94 -8.15 7.42
CA LEU A 28 8.81 -7.47 8.69
C LEU A 28 10.17 -6.92 9.16
N PHE A 29 10.16 -5.86 9.97
CA PHE A 29 11.39 -5.27 10.52
C PHE A 29 12.24 -6.33 11.25
N ASN A 30 13.52 -6.38 10.88
CA ASN A 30 14.52 -7.32 11.47
C ASN A 30 14.06 -8.79 11.42
N SER A 31 13.41 -9.22 10.34
CA SER A 31 12.86 -10.57 10.21
C SER A 31 13.03 -11.11 8.79
N GLU A 32 13.16 -12.43 8.69
CA GLU A 32 13.11 -13.14 7.41
C GLU A 32 11.67 -13.43 6.95
N ARG A 33 10.67 -13.19 7.82
CA ARG A 33 9.28 -13.46 7.49
C ARG A 33 8.70 -12.35 6.62
N ARG A 34 8.03 -12.76 5.55
CA ARG A 34 7.24 -11.86 4.71
C ARG A 34 6.06 -11.30 5.51
N GLU A 35 5.70 -10.08 5.19
CA GLU A 35 4.47 -9.45 5.62
C GLU A 35 3.28 -9.99 4.79
N ASN A 36 2.07 -9.99 5.34
CA ASN A 36 0.84 -10.17 4.58
C ASN A 36 0.04 -8.86 4.53
N ASP A 37 -0.92 -8.76 3.60
CA ASP A 37 -1.66 -7.52 3.37
C ASP A 37 -2.51 -7.08 4.56
N ALA A 38 -2.99 -8.02 5.39
CA ALA A 38 -3.70 -7.65 6.62
C ALA A 38 -2.78 -6.99 7.64
N GLU A 39 -1.53 -7.45 7.77
CA GLU A 39 -0.51 -6.85 8.64
C GLU A 39 -0.11 -5.47 8.11
N HIS A 40 0.09 -5.35 6.80
CA HIS A 40 0.37 -4.09 6.11
C HIS A 40 -0.76 -3.06 6.35
N SER A 41 -1.99 -3.40 6.03
CA SER A 41 -3.14 -2.49 6.21
C SER A 41 -3.31 -2.05 7.67
N TRP A 42 -3.11 -2.96 8.65
CA TRP A 42 -3.12 -2.61 10.06
C TRP A 42 -1.98 -1.64 10.41
N HIS A 43 -0.76 -1.90 9.91
CA HIS A 43 0.41 -1.06 10.15
C HIS A 43 0.19 0.35 9.58
N LEU A 44 -0.30 0.45 8.34
CA LEU A 44 -0.64 1.72 7.71
C LEU A 44 -1.68 2.50 8.52
N ALA A 45 -2.70 1.83 9.08
CA ALA A 45 -3.71 2.49 9.88
C ALA A 45 -3.11 3.11 11.16
N VAL A 46 -2.18 2.41 11.82
CA VAL A 46 -1.46 2.96 12.99
C VAL A 46 -0.54 4.11 12.55
N MET A 47 0.17 3.96 11.42
CA MET A 47 1.00 5.03 10.85
C MET A 47 0.17 6.28 10.53
N ALA A 48 -1.03 6.11 9.96
CA ALA A 48 -1.92 7.23 9.66
C ALA A 48 -2.29 8.03 10.93
N ILE A 49 -2.59 7.34 12.04
CA ILE A 49 -2.88 7.99 13.31
C ILE A 49 -1.66 8.76 13.85
N VAL A 50 -0.48 8.16 13.79
CA VAL A 50 0.75 8.72 14.38
C VAL A 50 1.34 9.84 13.51
N LEU A 51 1.25 9.71 12.18
CA LEU A 51 1.91 10.60 11.22
C LEU A 51 0.98 11.64 10.61
N ALA A 52 -0.30 11.70 11.00
CA ALA A 52 -1.28 12.66 10.46
C ALA A 52 -0.80 14.12 10.50
N GLU A 53 -0.05 14.49 11.54
CA GLU A 53 0.53 15.83 11.69
C GLU A 53 1.54 16.21 10.59
N HIS A 54 2.05 15.23 9.86
CA HIS A 54 2.99 15.43 8.75
C HIS A 54 2.33 15.48 7.37
N SER A 55 1.00 15.42 7.29
CA SER A 55 0.29 15.70 6.05
C SER A 55 0.50 17.16 5.63
N ASP A 56 0.80 17.38 4.34
CA ASP A 56 1.01 18.75 3.80
C ASP A 56 -0.31 19.56 3.76
N LYS A 57 -1.45 18.89 3.85
CA LYS A 57 -2.80 19.47 3.81
C LYS A 57 -3.65 18.97 4.98
N PRO A 58 -4.68 19.72 5.38
CA PRO A 58 -5.70 19.21 6.29
C PRO A 58 -6.39 17.99 5.67
N ILE A 59 -6.56 16.92 6.44
CA ILE A 59 -7.16 15.65 6.02
C ILE A 59 -8.24 15.18 6.98
N ASP A 60 -9.24 14.47 6.47
CA ASP A 60 -10.13 13.66 7.29
C ASP A 60 -9.44 12.33 7.63
N LEU A 61 -8.93 12.22 8.85
CA LEU A 61 -8.22 11.02 9.31
C LEU A 61 -9.09 9.77 9.25
N LEU A 62 -10.40 9.88 9.51
CA LEU A 62 -11.30 8.72 9.42
C LEU A 62 -11.37 8.20 7.98
N LYS A 63 -11.39 9.10 7.01
CA LYS A 63 -11.38 8.74 5.59
C LYS A 63 -10.05 8.08 5.19
N VAL A 64 -8.91 8.61 5.62
CA VAL A 64 -7.60 7.99 5.42
C VAL A 64 -7.54 6.59 6.03
N LEU A 65 -8.06 6.41 7.25
CA LEU A 65 -8.12 5.09 7.90
C LEU A 65 -8.97 4.10 7.09
N LYS A 66 -10.12 4.52 6.57
CA LYS A 66 -10.93 3.67 5.70
C LYS A 66 -10.11 3.26 4.46
N MET A 67 -9.46 4.21 3.78
CA MET A 67 -8.63 3.96 2.60
C MET A 67 -7.55 2.90 2.87
N VAL A 68 -6.69 3.11 3.85
CA VAL A 68 -5.56 2.21 4.12
C VAL A 68 -5.98 0.84 4.66
N LEU A 69 -7.18 0.71 5.22
CA LEU A 69 -7.69 -0.57 5.70
C LEU A 69 -8.33 -1.42 4.59
N ILE A 70 -8.76 -0.81 3.48
CA ILE A 70 -9.49 -1.55 2.44
C ILE A 70 -8.78 -1.62 1.09
N HIS A 71 -7.69 -0.84 0.88
CA HIS A 71 -7.08 -0.69 -0.45
C HIS A 71 -6.62 -2.02 -1.05
N ASP A 72 -5.99 -2.89 -0.26
CA ASP A 72 -5.46 -4.19 -0.69
C ASP A 72 -6.50 -5.33 -0.64
N ILE A 73 -7.75 -5.09 -0.19
CA ILE A 73 -8.78 -6.15 -0.15
C ILE A 73 -9.02 -6.76 -1.55
N VAL A 74 -8.84 -5.99 -2.59
CA VAL A 74 -8.98 -6.44 -3.99
C VAL A 74 -7.95 -7.49 -4.39
N GLU A 75 -6.81 -7.53 -3.71
CA GLU A 75 -5.75 -8.51 -3.95
C GLU A 75 -6.12 -9.95 -3.59
N ILE A 76 -7.21 -10.15 -2.86
CA ILE A 76 -7.80 -11.48 -2.65
C ILE A 76 -8.06 -12.19 -3.99
N ASP A 77 -8.46 -11.44 -5.03
CA ASP A 77 -8.73 -11.96 -6.37
C ASP A 77 -7.60 -11.62 -7.36
N ALA A 78 -7.05 -10.41 -7.28
CA ALA A 78 -6.03 -9.91 -8.21
C ALA A 78 -4.62 -10.41 -7.87
N GLY A 79 -4.34 -10.69 -6.58
CA GLY A 79 -3.01 -11.03 -6.07
C GLY A 79 -2.11 -9.82 -5.90
N ASP A 80 -1.16 -9.90 -4.94
CA ASP A 80 -0.14 -8.86 -4.73
C ASP A 80 0.82 -8.78 -5.91
N THR A 81 1.01 -7.58 -6.43
CA THR A 81 1.95 -7.30 -7.51
C THR A 81 3.17 -6.56 -6.97
N PHE A 82 4.35 -7.19 -7.08
CA PHE A 82 5.59 -6.57 -6.62
C PHE A 82 5.84 -5.22 -7.30
N PHE A 83 5.89 -4.17 -6.48
CA PHE A 83 5.94 -2.79 -6.92
C PHE A 83 7.11 -2.45 -7.87
N TYR A 84 8.28 -3.07 -7.68
CA TYR A 84 9.46 -2.86 -8.51
C TYR A 84 9.60 -3.86 -9.67
N SER A 85 8.59 -4.71 -9.93
CA SER A 85 8.65 -5.67 -11.02
C SER A 85 8.63 -4.97 -12.37
N SER A 86 9.62 -5.25 -13.21
CA SER A 86 9.66 -4.75 -14.60
C SER A 86 8.65 -5.46 -15.51
N THR A 87 8.13 -6.60 -15.08
CA THR A 87 7.12 -7.40 -15.81
C THR A 87 5.71 -7.16 -15.29
N ALA A 88 5.57 -6.41 -14.19
CA ALA A 88 4.26 -6.05 -13.68
C ALA A 88 3.55 -5.19 -14.72
N ASN A 89 2.43 -5.69 -15.21
CA ASN A 89 1.51 -4.85 -15.92
C ASN A 89 0.84 -3.98 -14.84
N HIS A 90 1.36 -2.77 -14.62
CA HIS A 90 0.79 -1.83 -13.64
C HIS A 90 -0.61 -1.33 -14.06
N ASP A 91 -1.15 -1.87 -15.15
CA ASP A 91 -2.49 -1.59 -15.66
C ASP A 91 -3.45 -2.75 -15.33
N ASN A 92 -3.42 -3.20 -14.05
CA ASN A 92 -4.37 -4.21 -13.54
C ASN A 92 -5.69 -3.58 -13.08
N ARG A 93 -5.89 -2.27 -13.33
CA ARG A 93 -7.05 -1.54 -12.83
C ARG A 93 -8.40 -2.19 -13.19
N GLU A 94 -8.50 -2.79 -14.37
CA GLU A 94 -9.74 -3.47 -14.77
C GLU A 94 -9.98 -4.75 -13.96
N GLU A 95 -8.93 -5.50 -13.64
CA GLU A 95 -9.01 -6.71 -12.82
C GLU A 95 -9.29 -6.37 -11.35
N GLU A 96 -8.63 -5.36 -10.83
CA GLU A 96 -8.84 -4.85 -9.47
C GLU A 96 -10.27 -4.27 -9.30
N LEU A 97 -10.78 -3.54 -10.29
CA LEU A 97 -12.16 -3.05 -10.28
C LEU A 97 -13.18 -4.21 -10.31
N LYS A 98 -12.91 -5.29 -11.04
CA LYS A 98 -13.74 -6.50 -11.01
C LYS A 98 -13.71 -7.13 -9.61
N ALA A 99 -12.53 -7.21 -9.00
CA ALA A 99 -12.35 -7.71 -7.64
C ALA A 99 -13.11 -6.86 -6.61
N ALA A 100 -12.96 -5.53 -6.69
CA ALA A 100 -13.68 -4.57 -5.84
C ALA A 100 -15.20 -4.78 -5.92
N ASN A 101 -15.75 -4.80 -7.14
CA ASN A 101 -17.17 -5.02 -7.37
C ASN A 101 -17.65 -6.38 -6.83
N ARG A 102 -16.85 -7.44 -6.97
CA ARG A 102 -17.19 -8.76 -6.45
C ARG A 102 -17.17 -8.78 -4.92
N ILE A 103 -16.09 -8.28 -4.31
CA ILE A 103 -15.86 -8.43 -2.87
C ILE A 103 -16.73 -7.46 -2.08
N PHE A 104 -16.67 -6.17 -2.40
CA PHE A 104 -17.53 -5.17 -1.73
C PHE A 104 -19.00 -5.37 -2.05
N GLY A 105 -19.34 -5.91 -3.24
CA GLY A 105 -20.71 -6.26 -3.64
C GLY A 105 -21.38 -7.35 -2.79
N ILE A 106 -20.65 -8.05 -1.90
CA ILE A 106 -21.21 -8.96 -0.88
C ILE A 106 -22.02 -8.17 0.15
N LEU A 107 -21.61 -6.94 0.43
CA LEU A 107 -22.26 -6.05 1.41
C LEU A 107 -23.67 -5.59 0.95
N PRO A 108 -24.48 -5.06 1.88
CA PRO A 108 -25.65 -4.26 1.49
C PRO A 108 -25.27 -3.13 0.53
N LYS A 109 -26.14 -2.83 -0.41
CA LYS A 109 -25.86 -1.94 -1.54
C LYS A 109 -25.20 -0.62 -1.14
N GLU A 110 -25.72 0.08 -0.16
CA GLU A 110 -25.20 1.39 0.29
C GLU A 110 -23.78 1.28 0.84
N GLN A 111 -23.47 0.21 1.60
CA GLN A 111 -22.11 -0.04 2.11
C GLN A 111 -21.14 -0.47 0.99
N ALA A 112 -21.63 -1.25 0.03
CA ALA A 112 -20.83 -1.65 -1.12
C ALA A 112 -20.41 -0.44 -1.95
N GLU A 113 -21.37 0.43 -2.27
CA GLU A 113 -21.15 1.67 -3.03
C GLU A 113 -20.14 2.58 -2.29
N GLU A 114 -20.31 2.81 -0.98
CA GLU A 114 -19.39 3.61 -0.16
C GLU A 114 -17.95 3.07 -0.23
N LEU A 115 -17.75 1.74 -0.05
CA LEU A 115 -16.39 1.19 -0.04
C LEU A 115 -15.75 1.16 -1.42
N ILE A 116 -16.52 0.98 -2.49
CA ILE A 116 -16.01 1.08 -3.86
C ILE A 116 -15.56 2.53 -4.14
N GLU A 117 -16.37 3.53 -3.79
CA GLU A 117 -16.01 4.94 -3.97
C GLU A 117 -14.73 5.31 -3.20
N ILE A 118 -14.57 4.84 -1.96
CA ILE A 118 -13.35 5.07 -1.16
C ILE A 118 -12.14 4.39 -1.79
N TRP A 119 -12.31 3.17 -2.30
CA TRP A 119 -11.24 2.43 -2.98
C TRP A 119 -10.83 3.11 -4.28
N GLU A 120 -11.80 3.52 -5.12
CA GLU A 120 -11.53 4.26 -6.36
C GLU A 120 -10.82 5.59 -6.07
N GLU A 121 -11.24 6.33 -5.05
CA GLU A 121 -10.61 7.57 -4.64
C GLU A 121 -9.15 7.35 -4.19
N PHE A 122 -8.89 6.27 -3.45
CA PHE A 122 -7.52 5.89 -3.09
C PHE A 122 -6.68 5.60 -4.33
N GLU A 123 -7.22 4.83 -5.30
CA GLU A 123 -6.49 4.50 -6.52
C GLU A 123 -6.23 5.72 -7.40
N ASP A 124 -7.17 6.63 -7.54
CA ASP A 124 -7.01 7.86 -8.33
C ASP A 124 -6.01 8.84 -7.71
N ALA A 125 -5.81 8.80 -6.39
CA ALA A 125 -4.84 9.62 -5.66
C ALA A 125 -4.92 11.13 -5.96
N GLU A 126 -6.15 11.66 -6.15
CA GLU A 126 -6.34 13.07 -6.50
C GLU A 126 -6.65 13.94 -5.27
N THR A 127 -7.34 13.38 -4.26
CA THR A 127 -7.68 14.10 -3.02
C THR A 127 -6.50 14.16 -2.05
N ASP A 128 -6.54 15.08 -1.10
CA ASP A 128 -5.47 15.23 -0.10
C ASP A 128 -5.40 13.99 0.82
N GLU A 129 -6.55 13.38 1.16
CA GLU A 129 -6.61 12.12 1.91
C GLU A 129 -5.98 10.97 1.15
N ALA A 130 -6.32 10.80 -0.14
CA ALA A 130 -5.77 9.73 -0.96
C ALA A 130 -4.26 9.89 -1.19
N LYS A 131 -3.79 11.12 -1.43
CA LYS A 131 -2.35 11.41 -1.54
C LYS A 131 -1.60 11.05 -0.27
N PHE A 132 -2.15 11.40 0.89
CA PHE A 132 -1.53 11.07 2.17
C PHE A 132 -1.57 9.55 2.43
N ALA A 133 -2.69 8.88 2.16
CA ALA A 133 -2.80 7.43 2.29
C ALA A 133 -1.79 6.69 1.38
N LYS A 134 -1.69 7.08 0.09
CA LYS A 134 -0.67 6.54 -0.85
C LYS A 134 0.76 6.85 -0.39
N SER A 135 0.99 7.99 0.29
CA SER A 135 2.31 8.29 0.84
C SER A 135 2.72 7.30 1.92
N LEU A 136 1.78 6.91 2.79
CA LEU A 136 2.03 5.91 3.83
C LEU A 136 2.24 4.51 3.23
N ASP A 137 1.41 4.13 2.25
CA ASP A 137 1.51 2.87 1.51
C ASP A 137 2.88 2.70 0.83
N ARG A 138 3.49 3.78 0.36
CA ARG A 138 4.85 3.76 -0.20
C ARG A 138 5.93 3.82 0.87
N PHE A 139 5.69 4.54 1.96
CA PHE A 139 6.68 4.76 3.01
C PHE A 139 6.93 3.50 3.85
N GLU A 140 5.91 2.72 4.13
CA GLU A 140 6.03 1.52 4.97
C GLU A 140 6.99 0.48 4.37
N PRO A 141 6.83 -0.01 3.11
CA PRO A 141 7.76 -0.95 2.50
C PRO A 141 9.18 -0.38 2.34
N LEU A 142 9.32 0.93 2.11
CA LEU A 142 10.61 1.60 2.07
C LEU A 142 11.33 1.51 3.42
N LEU A 143 10.60 1.73 4.52
CA LEU A 143 11.16 1.54 5.87
C LEU A 143 11.60 0.10 6.11
N GLN A 144 10.77 -0.88 5.70
CA GLN A 144 11.10 -2.30 5.84
C GLN A 144 12.37 -2.65 5.08
N ASP A 145 12.51 -2.20 3.85
CA ASP A 145 13.69 -2.46 3.03
C ASP A 145 14.95 -1.78 3.61
N ALA A 146 14.85 -0.53 4.06
CA ALA A 146 15.97 0.19 4.64
C ALA A 146 16.47 -0.43 5.96
N VAL A 147 15.57 -0.95 6.80
CA VAL A 147 15.89 -1.60 8.10
C VAL A 147 16.41 -3.02 7.90
N ASN A 148 16.00 -3.71 6.83
CA ASN A 148 16.41 -5.09 6.51
C ASN A 148 17.60 -5.13 5.53
N ASP A 149 18.57 -4.21 5.64
CA ASP A 149 19.79 -4.18 4.84
C ASP A 149 19.53 -4.19 3.32
N GLY A 150 18.53 -3.47 2.89
CA GLY A 150 18.07 -3.39 1.51
C GLY A 150 16.94 -4.35 1.16
N GLY A 151 16.56 -5.27 2.05
CA GLY A 151 15.37 -6.11 1.96
C GLY A 151 15.04 -6.60 0.55
N SER A 152 13.88 -6.20 0.03
CA SER A 152 13.45 -6.56 -1.32
C SER A 152 14.31 -5.90 -2.41
N TRP A 153 14.89 -4.72 -2.17
CA TRP A 153 15.78 -4.07 -3.14
C TRP A 153 17.03 -4.91 -3.41
N ALA A 154 17.63 -5.45 -2.37
CA ALA A 154 18.81 -6.30 -2.49
C ALA A 154 18.46 -7.68 -3.07
N GLU A 155 17.34 -8.28 -2.63
CA GLU A 155 16.87 -9.58 -3.09
C GLU A 155 16.55 -9.61 -4.59
N PHE A 156 15.92 -8.56 -5.10
CA PHE A 156 15.49 -8.47 -6.50
C PHE A 156 16.39 -7.58 -7.37
N ASP A 157 17.56 -7.18 -6.87
CA ASP A 157 18.54 -6.29 -7.55
C ASP A 157 17.89 -5.02 -8.13
N VAL A 158 17.02 -4.37 -7.32
CA VAL A 158 16.27 -3.19 -7.74
C VAL A 158 17.23 -2.00 -7.91
N PRO A 159 17.26 -1.32 -9.08
CA PRO A 159 18.14 -0.18 -9.28
C PRO A 159 17.74 1.02 -8.41
N TYR A 160 18.72 1.78 -7.91
CA TYR A 160 18.49 3.04 -7.19
C TYR A 160 17.47 3.95 -7.87
N GLN A 161 17.59 4.12 -9.20
CA GLN A 161 16.69 5.01 -9.93
C GLN A 161 15.22 4.57 -9.84
N ASN A 162 14.97 3.25 -9.86
CA ASN A 162 13.62 2.73 -9.71
C ASN A 162 13.09 3.00 -8.29
N VAL A 163 13.92 2.73 -7.26
CA VAL A 163 13.54 3.01 -5.87
C VAL A 163 13.21 4.49 -5.69
N TYR A 164 14.10 5.38 -6.17
CA TYR A 164 13.90 6.82 -6.07
C TYR A 164 12.65 7.30 -6.82
N ASP A 165 12.53 6.94 -8.10
CA ASP A 165 11.45 7.43 -8.97
C ASP A 165 10.06 6.95 -8.53
N MET A 166 9.98 5.73 -8.04
CA MET A 166 8.70 5.16 -7.60
C MET A 166 8.27 5.71 -6.23
N ASN A 167 9.22 5.99 -5.33
CA ASN A 167 8.91 6.49 -3.99
C ASN A 167 8.80 8.03 -3.91
N LYS A 168 9.32 8.79 -4.88
CA LYS A 168 9.19 10.27 -4.89
C LYS A 168 7.73 10.76 -4.85
N THR A 169 6.77 9.92 -5.20
CA THR A 169 5.33 10.19 -5.11
C THR A 169 4.86 10.39 -3.67
N ILE A 170 5.61 9.92 -2.65
CA ILE A 170 5.39 10.22 -1.22
C ILE A 170 5.26 11.73 -0.99
N LYS A 171 6.02 12.53 -1.74
CA LYS A 171 5.98 13.98 -1.67
C LYS A 171 4.61 14.59 -1.97
N ASN A 172 3.73 13.87 -2.68
CA ASN A 172 2.41 14.39 -3.05
C ASN A 172 1.49 14.54 -1.85
N GLY A 173 1.67 13.74 -0.79
CA GLY A 173 0.87 13.80 0.43
C GLY A 173 1.67 14.31 1.63
N SER A 174 3.00 14.14 1.65
CA SER A 174 3.85 14.61 2.74
C SER A 174 5.28 14.89 2.29
N THR A 175 5.63 16.18 2.24
CA THR A 175 7.01 16.61 2.01
C THR A 175 7.94 16.18 3.15
N THR A 176 7.45 16.19 4.38
CA THR A 176 8.22 15.78 5.56
C THR A 176 8.60 14.31 5.51
N ILE A 177 7.62 13.43 5.22
CA ILE A 177 7.86 11.98 5.08
C ILE A 177 8.77 11.71 3.89
N TRP A 178 8.59 12.44 2.78
CA TRP A 178 9.47 12.29 1.61
C TRP A 178 10.93 12.63 1.93
N ASN A 179 11.19 13.76 2.58
CA ASN A 179 12.56 14.16 2.93
C ASN A 179 13.24 13.11 3.82
N TYR A 180 12.51 12.51 4.75
CA TYR A 180 13.00 11.40 5.56
C TYR A 180 13.25 10.14 4.73
N SER A 181 12.33 9.79 3.85
CA SER A 181 12.47 8.65 2.93
C SER A 181 13.68 8.79 2.01
N GLU A 182 13.90 9.98 1.46
CA GLU A 182 15.06 10.29 0.61
C GLU A 182 16.37 10.09 1.37
N SER A 183 16.44 10.51 2.64
CA SER A 183 17.63 10.28 3.47
C SER A 183 17.88 8.77 3.72
N LEU A 184 16.85 7.97 3.92
CA LEU A 184 16.98 6.51 4.07
C LEU A 184 17.45 5.82 2.79
N ILE A 185 16.97 6.28 1.62
CA ILE A 185 17.43 5.79 0.31
C ILE A 185 18.93 6.09 0.13
N ASP A 186 19.36 7.32 0.43
CA ASP A 186 20.76 7.72 0.31
C ASP A 186 21.66 6.98 1.30
N GLU A 187 21.23 6.82 2.56
CA GLU A 187 21.94 5.99 3.54
C GLU A 187 22.08 4.54 3.08
N SER A 188 21.05 3.98 2.43
CA SER A 188 21.09 2.61 1.91
C SER A 188 22.11 2.46 0.78
N VAL A 189 22.32 3.52 -0.01
CA VAL A 189 23.42 3.57 -1.01
C VAL A 189 24.78 3.63 -0.34
N GLU A 190 24.94 4.48 0.68
CA GLU A 190 26.21 4.62 1.42
C GLU A 190 26.61 3.32 2.13
N LYS A 191 25.65 2.60 2.68
CA LYS A 191 25.82 1.28 3.30
C LYS A 191 26.03 0.14 2.30
N GLY A 192 25.83 0.39 1.01
CA GLY A 192 25.97 -0.61 -0.06
C GLY A 192 24.78 -1.55 -0.23
N PHE A 193 23.65 -1.28 0.42
CA PHE A 193 22.43 -2.07 0.32
C PHE A 193 21.65 -1.79 -0.96
N LEU A 194 21.80 -0.58 -1.51
CA LEU A 194 21.19 -0.14 -2.76
C LEU A 194 22.27 0.33 -3.74
N LYS A 195 22.30 -0.25 -4.94
CA LYS A 195 23.34 0.07 -5.93
C LYS A 195 22.95 1.25 -6.80
N LYS A 196 23.71 2.34 -6.73
CA LYS A 196 23.70 3.37 -7.77
C LYS A 196 24.41 2.81 -9.02
N LYS A 197 23.69 2.48 -10.09
CA LYS A 197 24.35 2.15 -11.36
C LYS A 197 25.23 3.32 -11.76
N ARG A 198 26.54 3.08 -11.97
CA ARG A 198 27.43 4.08 -12.59
C ARG A 198 26.89 4.34 -14.01
N ARG A 199 26.74 5.63 -14.40
CA ARG A 199 26.45 5.98 -15.80
C ARG A 199 27.55 5.36 -16.65
N GLY A 200 27.22 4.30 -17.42
CA GLY A 200 28.15 3.71 -18.39
C GLY A 200 28.39 2.20 -18.29
N GLU A 201 27.60 1.44 -17.49
CA GLU A 201 27.58 -0.04 -17.59
C GLU A 201 26.26 -0.54 -18.18
#